data_611f2c5f03f74cbd518c37c39815e86e
#
_entry.id   611f2c5f03f74cbd518c37c39815e86e
#
_cell.length_a   1.000
_cell.length_b   1.000
_cell.length_c   1.000
_cell.angle_alpha   90.00
_cell.angle_beta   90.00
_cell.angle_gamma   90.00
#
_symmetry.space_group_name_H-M   'P 1'
#
loop_
_entity.id
_entity.type
_entity.pdbx_description
1 polymer ?
#
loop_
_entity_poly.entity_id
_entity_poly.type
_entity_poly.pdbx_seq_one_letter_code
_entity_poly.pdbx_strand_id
1 'polypeptide(L)'
;RGRYYGGGRFAWDVSQRLDISSQIKKYWYNDSNNGTEDDTVIGYKLSLYPKILKLVIETYGFDAHSRRDEYWSPDGYRKYMGGIVWRHYVGEEHFSGAQKLYYELAVKQGVDSDSIDFTEPKFEFGWDNQRRWNVGLEIKPVRSTVYDEEQAGVFLNVRF
;
A
#
# COMPACT_ATOMS: atom_id res chain seq x y z
N ARG A 1 -7.39 17.53 15.75
CA ARG A 1 -8.71 16.85 15.89
C ARG A 1 -8.50 15.35 16.04
N GLY A 2 -9.27 14.73 16.93
CA GLY A 2 -9.24 13.28 17.13
C GLY A 2 -10.08 12.56 16.08
N ARG A 3 -9.58 11.41 15.60
CA ARG A 3 -10.35 10.47 14.81
C ARG A 3 -10.08 9.06 15.30
N TYR A 4 -11.06 8.21 15.21
CA TYR A 4 -10.93 6.77 15.43
C TYR A 4 -11.15 6.05 14.12
N TYR A 5 -10.55 4.89 13.95
CA TYR A 5 -10.85 4.04 12.82
C TYR A 5 -10.87 2.57 13.24
N GLY A 6 -11.66 1.78 12.52
CA GLY A 6 -11.68 0.34 12.59
C GLY A 6 -11.80 -0.22 11.19
N GLY A 7 -11.24 -1.40 10.96
CA GLY A 7 -11.27 -1.97 9.62
C GLY A 7 -10.75 -3.38 9.57
N GLY A 8 -10.79 -3.95 8.37
CA GLY A 8 -10.29 -5.27 8.07
C GLY A 8 -9.45 -5.27 6.80
N ARG A 9 -8.53 -6.21 6.74
CA ARG A 9 -7.72 -6.48 5.55
C ARG A 9 -7.86 -7.95 5.18
N PHE A 10 -8.04 -8.19 3.89
CA PHE A 10 -8.01 -9.49 3.27
C PHE A 10 -6.81 -9.57 2.32
N ALA A 11 -6.10 -10.69 2.32
CA ALA A 11 -5.02 -10.95 1.38
C ALA A 11 -5.10 -12.42 0.94
N TRP A 12 -5.02 -12.66 -0.36
CA TRP A 12 -5.13 -13.97 -0.94
C TRP A 12 -4.11 -14.17 -2.07
N ASP A 13 -3.26 -15.17 -1.93
CA ASP A 13 -2.43 -15.70 -3.00
C ASP A 13 -3.27 -16.68 -3.83
N VAL A 14 -3.90 -16.17 -4.89
CA VAL A 14 -4.72 -16.99 -5.82
C VAL A 14 -3.87 -18.06 -6.50
N SER A 15 -2.62 -17.73 -6.77
CA SER A 15 -1.61 -18.65 -7.32
C SER A 15 -0.20 -18.19 -6.91
N GLN A 16 0.83 -18.91 -7.31
CA GLN A 16 2.22 -18.47 -7.11
C GLN A 16 2.52 -17.11 -7.75
N ARG A 17 1.75 -16.74 -8.78
CA ARG A 17 1.97 -15.51 -9.55
C ARG A 17 0.93 -14.42 -9.33
N LEU A 18 -0.28 -14.76 -8.90
CA LEU A 18 -1.38 -13.82 -8.74
C LEU A 18 -1.71 -13.65 -7.26
N ASP A 19 -1.63 -12.44 -6.79
CA ASP A 19 -2.05 -12.03 -5.44
C ASP A 19 -3.11 -10.92 -5.51
N ILE A 20 -4.02 -10.93 -4.55
CA ILE A 20 -5.07 -9.93 -4.38
C ILE A 20 -5.08 -9.54 -2.91
N SER A 21 -5.09 -8.25 -2.64
CA SER A 21 -5.34 -7.75 -1.29
C SER A 21 -6.38 -6.65 -1.32
N SER A 22 -7.24 -6.64 -0.31
CA SER A 22 -8.23 -5.59 -0.14
C SER A 22 -8.30 -5.18 1.32
N GLN A 23 -8.48 -3.90 1.56
CA GLN A 23 -8.61 -3.31 2.88
C GLN A 23 -9.84 -2.40 2.90
N ILE A 24 -10.59 -2.44 3.98
CA ILE A 24 -11.67 -1.50 4.26
C ILE A 24 -11.43 -0.92 5.63
N LYS A 25 -11.56 0.41 5.75
CA LYS A 25 -11.51 1.13 7.02
C LYS A 25 -12.72 2.03 7.13
N LYS A 26 -13.28 2.11 8.32
CA LYS A 26 -14.29 3.09 8.68
C LYS A 26 -13.72 4.05 9.71
N TYR A 27 -13.90 5.33 9.44
CA TYR A 27 -13.45 6.43 10.29
C TYR A 27 -14.62 7.06 11.00
N TRP A 28 -14.41 7.47 12.24
CA TRP A 28 -15.34 8.27 13.02
C TRP A 28 -14.58 9.51 13.52
N TYR A 29 -15.16 10.65 13.28
CA TYR A 29 -14.60 11.95 13.65
C TYR A 29 -15.34 12.52 14.85
N ASN A 30 -14.68 13.34 15.65
CA ASN A 30 -15.25 13.94 16.86
C ASN A 30 -16.42 14.92 16.59
N ASP A 31 -16.62 15.32 15.34
CA ASP A 31 -17.70 16.21 14.89
C ASP A 31 -18.93 15.44 14.36
N SER A 32 -19.06 14.16 14.73
CA SER A 32 -20.12 13.25 14.28
C SER A 32 -20.10 12.89 12.80
N ASN A 33 -19.06 13.30 12.05
CA ASN A 33 -18.84 12.84 10.69
C ASN A 33 -18.26 11.43 10.69
N ASN A 34 -18.40 10.73 9.59
CA ASN A 34 -17.77 9.44 9.38
C ASN A 34 -17.33 9.30 7.92
N GLY A 35 -16.45 8.36 7.65
CA GLY A 35 -15.99 8.07 6.30
C GLY A 35 -15.64 6.60 6.15
N THR A 36 -15.63 6.13 4.93
CA THR A 36 -15.22 4.78 4.55
C THR A 36 -14.08 4.88 3.55
N GLU A 37 -13.01 4.14 3.81
CA GLU A 37 -11.86 3.97 2.93
C GLU A 37 -11.85 2.54 2.44
N ASP A 38 -11.64 2.35 1.14
CA ASP A 38 -11.36 1.06 0.53
C ASP A 38 -10.10 1.14 -0.31
N ASP A 39 -9.31 0.08 -0.27
CA ASP A 39 -8.10 -0.08 -1.05
C ASP A 39 -8.00 -1.52 -1.53
N THR A 40 -7.82 -1.72 -2.84
CA THR A 40 -7.68 -3.03 -3.45
C THR A 40 -6.50 -3.04 -4.40
N VAL A 41 -5.61 -4.01 -4.19
CA VAL A 41 -4.43 -4.22 -5.01
C VAL A 41 -4.46 -5.61 -5.61
N ILE A 42 -4.26 -5.69 -6.92
CA ILE A 42 -4.07 -6.92 -7.68
C ILE A 42 -2.64 -6.93 -8.21
N GLY A 43 -1.89 -7.98 -7.92
CA GLY A 43 -0.50 -8.15 -8.31
C GLY A 43 -0.26 -9.38 -9.15
N TYR A 44 0.46 -9.24 -10.28
CA TYR A 44 0.89 -10.35 -11.10
C TYR A 44 2.42 -10.43 -11.17
N LYS A 45 3.02 -11.52 -10.65
CA LYS A 45 4.46 -11.74 -10.59
C LYS A 45 4.98 -12.27 -11.94
N LEU A 46 5.76 -11.48 -12.63
CA LEU A 46 6.47 -11.86 -13.86
C LEU A 46 7.65 -12.79 -13.54
N SER A 47 8.35 -12.52 -12.44
CA SER A 47 9.39 -13.40 -11.90
C SER A 47 9.12 -13.73 -10.43
N LEU A 48 9.69 -14.84 -9.98
CA LEU A 48 9.52 -15.35 -8.63
C LEU A 48 10.81 -15.13 -7.83
N TYR A 49 10.74 -15.51 -6.55
CA TYR A 49 11.87 -15.47 -5.63
C TYR A 49 13.18 -15.99 -6.28
N PRO A 50 14.35 -15.38 -6.00
CA PRO A 50 14.59 -14.28 -5.06
C PRO A 50 14.42 -12.88 -5.66
N LYS A 51 14.20 -12.75 -6.96
CA LYS A 51 14.04 -11.49 -7.68
C LYS A 51 12.63 -11.40 -8.24
N ILE A 52 11.75 -10.78 -7.47
CA ILE A 52 10.32 -10.69 -7.81
C ILE A 52 10.09 -9.39 -8.58
N LEU A 53 9.72 -9.53 -9.84
CA LEU A 53 9.17 -8.43 -10.64
C LEU A 53 7.65 -8.62 -10.72
N LYS A 54 6.90 -7.61 -10.31
CA LYS A 54 5.44 -7.67 -10.22
C LYS A 54 4.80 -6.46 -10.92
N LEU A 55 3.79 -6.73 -11.72
CA LEU A 55 2.85 -5.71 -12.19
C LEU A 55 1.74 -5.57 -11.15
N VAL A 56 1.31 -4.34 -10.89
CA VAL A 56 0.25 -4.05 -9.93
C VAL A 56 -0.81 -3.14 -10.54
N ILE A 57 -2.07 -3.41 -10.16
CA ILE A 57 -3.19 -2.50 -10.36
C ILE A 57 -3.76 -2.23 -8.98
N GLU A 58 -4.01 -0.97 -8.67
CA GLU A 58 -4.53 -0.52 -7.39
C GLU A 58 -5.74 0.39 -7.60
N THR A 59 -6.77 0.16 -6.81
CA THR A 59 -7.92 1.05 -6.72
C THR A 59 -8.04 1.50 -5.27
N TYR A 60 -8.17 2.79 -5.07
CA TYR A 60 -8.36 3.41 -3.78
C TYR A 60 -9.65 4.23 -3.79
N GLY A 61 -10.43 4.13 -2.74
CA GLY A 61 -11.63 4.91 -2.56
C GLY A 61 -11.71 5.53 -1.18
N PHE A 62 -12.28 6.71 -1.11
CA PHE A 62 -12.66 7.34 0.14
C PHE A 62 -14.00 8.05 -0.03
N ASP A 63 -14.90 7.82 0.91
CA ASP A 63 -16.24 8.39 0.92
C ASP A 63 -16.56 8.93 2.30
N ALA A 64 -16.79 10.23 2.41
CA ALA A 64 -17.18 10.90 3.65
C ALA A 64 -18.70 11.11 3.68
N HIS A 65 -19.34 10.82 4.80
CA HIS A 65 -20.78 11.01 4.98
C HIS A 65 -21.20 12.48 4.79
N SER A 66 -20.32 13.42 5.18
CA SER A 66 -20.57 14.86 4.98
C SER A 66 -19.27 15.56 4.61
N ARG A 67 -19.34 16.40 3.60
CA ARG A 67 -18.21 17.27 3.22
C ARG A 67 -17.96 18.31 4.32
N ARG A 68 -16.69 18.56 4.62
CA ARG A 68 -16.23 19.52 5.61
C ARG A 68 -15.08 20.35 5.05
N ASP A 69 -15.13 21.66 5.24
CA ASP A 69 -14.08 22.57 4.75
C ASP A 69 -12.82 22.53 5.62
N GLU A 70 -12.93 22.07 6.87
CA GLU A 70 -11.82 22.06 7.81
C GLU A 70 -10.87 20.90 7.67
N TYR A 71 -11.22 19.87 6.89
CA TYR A 71 -10.38 18.71 6.59
C TYR A 71 -10.86 18.01 5.31
N TRP A 72 -9.95 17.22 4.73
CA TRP A 72 -10.25 16.46 3.52
C TRP A 72 -11.36 15.42 3.77
N SER A 73 -12.50 15.66 3.18
CA SER A 73 -13.71 14.85 3.34
C SER A 73 -14.49 14.77 2.02
N PRO A 74 -13.92 14.15 0.98
CA PRO A 74 -14.55 14.09 -0.31
C PRO A 74 -15.79 13.18 -0.29
N ASP A 75 -16.69 13.42 -1.23
CA ASP A 75 -17.83 12.57 -1.53
C ASP A 75 -17.49 11.75 -2.79
N GLY A 76 -17.30 10.45 -2.59
CA GLY A 76 -17.04 9.53 -3.70
C GLY A 76 -15.67 9.64 -4.37
N TYR A 77 -14.61 10.03 -3.64
CA TYR A 77 -13.27 10.07 -4.21
C TYR A 77 -12.78 8.68 -4.63
N ARG A 78 -12.21 8.59 -5.83
CA ARG A 78 -11.62 7.37 -6.36
C ARG A 78 -10.25 7.66 -6.98
N LYS A 79 -9.31 6.71 -6.84
CA LYS A 79 -7.98 6.75 -7.47
C LYS A 79 -7.68 5.39 -8.08
N TYR A 80 -7.17 5.39 -9.29
CA TYR A 80 -6.81 4.20 -10.05
C TYR A 80 -5.35 4.29 -10.45
N MET A 81 -4.57 3.28 -10.11
CA MET A 81 -3.14 3.26 -10.38
C MET A 81 -2.71 1.94 -11.00
N GLY A 82 -1.72 2.02 -11.89
CA GLY A 82 -0.97 0.88 -12.38
C GLY A 82 0.51 1.08 -12.14
N GLY A 83 1.26 -0.01 -11.95
CA GLY A 83 2.68 0.14 -11.67
C GLY A 83 3.48 -1.14 -11.71
N ILE A 84 4.76 -0.96 -11.42
CA ILE A 84 5.75 -2.03 -11.37
C ILE A 84 6.39 -2.02 -9.98
N VAL A 85 6.55 -3.21 -9.41
CA VAL A 85 7.25 -3.45 -8.16
C VAL A 85 8.37 -4.45 -8.41
N TRP A 86 9.57 -4.11 -8.00
CA TRP A 86 10.70 -5.00 -8.00
C TRP A 86 11.23 -5.19 -6.59
N ARG A 87 11.15 -6.43 -6.08
CA ARG A 87 11.70 -6.83 -4.79
C ARG A 87 12.82 -7.84 -5.00
N HIS A 88 13.96 -7.57 -4.40
CA HIS A 88 15.11 -8.47 -4.43
C HIS A 88 15.52 -8.85 -3.00
N TYR A 89 15.49 -10.14 -2.72
CA TYR A 89 16.01 -10.72 -1.49
C TYR A 89 17.52 -10.92 -1.62
N VAL A 90 18.28 -10.38 -0.66
CA VAL A 90 19.75 -10.39 -0.66
C VAL A 90 20.24 -11.33 0.43
N GLY A 91 21.25 -12.13 0.10
CA GLY A 91 21.87 -13.09 1.00
C GLY A 91 21.81 -14.52 0.51
N GLU A 92 22.74 -15.35 0.95
CA GLU A 92 22.76 -16.77 0.63
C GLU A 92 21.74 -17.53 1.48
N GLU A 93 21.02 -18.45 0.86
CA GLU A 93 20.15 -19.39 1.56
C GLU A 93 21.01 -20.40 2.33
N HIS A 94 21.28 -20.15 3.58
CA HIS A 94 21.77 -21.18 4.47
C HIS A 94 20.60 -21.81 5.21
N PHE A 95 20.33 -23.05 4.88
CA PHE A 95 19.48 -24.04 5.55
C PHE A 95 18.44 -23.49 6.53
N SER A 96 17.15 -23.64 6.18
CA SER A 96 16.01 -23.56 7.07
C SER A 96 15.61 -22.18 7.63
N GLY A 97 14.90 -21.40 6.84
CA GLY A 97 14.09 -20.28 7.34
C GLY A 97 14.88 -19.08 7.82
N ALA A 98 16.04 -18.87 7.24
CA ALA A 98 16.88 -17.72 7.54
C ALA A 98 16.18 -16.41 7.18
N GLN A 99 16.46 -15.45 7.99
CA GLN A 99 16.09 -14.05 7.84
C GLN A 99 16.58 -13.55 6.49
N LYS A 100 15.69 -12.90 5.74
CA LYS A 100 16.02 -12.42 4.41
C LYS A 100 15.98 -10.92 4.38
N LEU A 101 17.15 -10.35 4.17
CA LEU A 101 17.28 -8.93 3.86
C LEU A 101 16.71 -8.71 2.46
N TYR A 102 15.94 -7.66 2.26
CA TYR A 102 15.43 -7.31 0.95
C TYR A 102 15.41 -5.79 0.74
N TYR A 103 15.40 -5.42 -0.50
CA TYR A 103 14.96 -4.09 -0.92
C TYR A 103 13.87 -4.20 -1.98
N GLU A 104 13.01 -3.21 -1.99
CA GLU A 104 11.93 -3.09 -2.96
C GLU A 104 11.97 -1.69 -3.58
N LEU A 105 11.85 -1.66 -4.87
CA LEU A 105 11.64 -0.46 -5.66
C LEU A 105 10.29 -0.58 -6.32
N ALA A 106 9.48 0.45 -6.24
CA ALA A 106 8.21 0.49 -6.95
C ALA A 106 7.99 1.86 -7.58
N VAL A 107 7.28 1.87 -8.67
CA VAL A 107 6.69 3.07 -9.24
C VAL A 107 5.28 2.76 -9.68
N LYS A 108 4.34 3.59 -9.25
CA LYS A 108 2.95 3.54 -9.68
C LYS A 108 2.55 4.88 -10.27
N GLN A 109 1.74 4.83 -11.30
CA GLN A 109 1.13 6.00 -11.93
C GLN A 109 -0.37 5.80 -12.07
N GLY A 110 -1.11 6.87 -12.02
CA GLY A 110 -2.54 6.80 -12.14
C GLY A 110 -3.21 8.16 -12.10
N VAL A 111 -4.52 8.12 -12.03
CA VAL A 111 -5.39 9.27 -12.05
C VAL A 111 -6.50 9.10 -11.01
N ASP A 112 -6.97 10.20 -10.45
CA ASP A 112 -8.13 10.20 -9.56
C ASP A 112 -9.42 10.67 -10.25
N SER A 113 -10.50 10.69 -9.47
CA SER A 113 -11.83 11.16 -9.90
C SER A 113 -11.88 12.63 -10.30
N ASP A 114 -10.90 13.43 -9.87
CA ASP A 114 -10.80 14.86 -10.20
C ASP A 114 -9.85 15.08 -11.40
N SER A 115 -9.47 14.00 -12.11
CA SER A 115 -8.54 14.01 -13.24
C SER A 115 -7.12 14.50 -12.88
N ILE A 116 -6.72 14.30 -11.62
CA ILE A 116 -5.37 14.63 -11.14
C ILE A 116 -4.46 13.43 -11.38
N ASP A 117 -3.36 13.63 -12.09
CA ASP A 117 -2.35 12.62 -12.32
C ASP A 117 -1.45 12.46 -11.10
N PHE A 118 -1.13 11.20 -10.76
CA PHE A 118 -0.24 10.83 -9.66
C PHE A 118 0.92 9.98 -10.14
N THR A 119 2.07 10.20 -9.53
CA THR A 119 3.22 9.31 -9.62
C THR A 119 3.70 9.03 -8.20
N GLU A 120 3.75 7.74 -7.85
CA GLU A 120 4.15 7.27 -6.52
C GLU A 120 5.37 6.35 -6.64
N PRO A 121 6.61 6.89 -6.64
CA PRO A 121 7.79 6.08 -6.42
C PRO A 121 7.83 5.62 -4.95
N LYS A 122 8.37 4.41 -4.73
CA LYS A 122 8.55 3.84 -3.39
C LYS A 122 9.90 3.17 -3.31
N PHE A 123 10.59 3.38 -2.22
CA PHE A 123 11.74 2.59 -1.79
C PHE A 123 11.44 1.97 -0.43
N GLU A 124 11.68 0.67 -0.32
CA GLU A 124 11.54 -0.07 0.93
C GLU A 124 12.81 -0.92 1.14
N PHE A 125 13.30 -0.94 2.36
CA PHE A 125 14.38 -1.79 2.79
C PHE A 125 13.96 -2.49 4.06
N GLY A 126 14.11 -3.81 4.12
CA GLY A 126 13.61 -4.55 5.25
C GLY A 126 14.22 -5.92 5.44
N TRP A 127 13.82 -6.49 6.54
CA TRP A 127 14.20 -7.81 6.96
C TRP A 127 12.94 -8.67 7.16
N ASP A 128 12.81 -9.73 6.40
CA ASP A 128 11.65 -10.62 6.41
C ASP A 128 12.00 -11.98 7.04
N ASN A 129 11.57 -12.17 8.28
CA ASN A 129 11.47 -13.50 8.84
C ASN A 129 10.17 -14.14 8.34
N GLN A 130 10.24 -14.82 7.22
CA GLN A 130 9.09 -15.40 6.48
C GLN A 130 8.08 -16.17 7.35
N ARG A 131 8.44 -16.54 8.57
CA ARG A 131 7.59 -17.32 9.47
C ARG A 131 6.80 -16.49 10.46
N ARG A 132 7.34 -15.37 10.93
CA ARG A 132 6.75 -14.66 12.09
C ARG A 132 6.61 -13.16 11.94
N TRP A 133 7.58 -12.47 11.36
CA TRP A 133 7.55 -11.02 11.34
C TRP A 133 8.38 -10.45 10.19
N ASN A 134 8.07 -9.22 9.86
CA ASN A 134 8.77 -8.43 8.87
C ASN A 134 8.91 -7.01 9.42
N VAL A 135 10.11 -6.44 9.37
CA VAL A 135 10.40 -5.09 9.80
C VAL A 135 11.17 -4.35 8.69
N GLY A 136 10.90 -3.08 8.54
CA GLY A 136 11.61 -2.30 7.54
C GLY A 136 11.37 -0.81 7.61
N LEU A 137 12.06 -0.12 6.70
CA LEU A 137 11.92 1.31 6.42
C LEU A 137 11.28 1.48 5.06
N GLU A 138 10.39 2.45 4.96
CA GLU A 138 9.72 2.81 3.71
C GLU A 138 9.86 4.30 3.47
N ILE A 139 10.17 4.69 2.24
CA ILE A 139 10.10 6.07 1.76
C ILE A 139 9.20 6.06 0.52
N LYS A 140 8.16 6.86 0.56
CA LYS A 140 7.15 6.94 -0.50
C LYS A 140 6.79 8.40 -0.74
N PRO A 141 7.51 9.11 -1.62
CA PRO A 141 7.05 10.40 -2.08
C PRO A 141 5.83 10.23 -3.01
N VAL A 142 4.87 11.12 -2.90
CA VAL A 142 3.73 11.21 -3.81
C VAL A 142 3.88 12.50 -4.59
N ARG A 143 3.85 12.41 -5.90
CA ARG A 143 3.91 13.56 -6.81
C ARG A 143 2.63 13.63 -7.62
N SER A 144 2.02 14.80 -7.63
CA SER A 144 0.83 15.06 -8.43
C SER A 144 0.93 16.42 -9.14
N THR A 145 -0.01 16.71 -10.01
CA THR A 145 -0.07 18.00 -10.67
C THR A 145 -0.53 19.14 -9.73
N VAL A 146 -0.99 18.81 -8.53
CA VAL A 146 -1.59 19.76 -7.59
C VAL A 146 -0.81 19.86 -6.29
N TYR A 147 -0.25 18.77 -5.81
CA TYR A 147 0.52 18.74 -4.56
C TYR A 147 1.61 17.66 -4.58
N ASP A 148 2.62 17.88 -3.75
CA ASP A 148 3.66 16.93 -3.46
C ASP A 148 3.61 16.56 -1.98
N GLU A 149 3.77 15.27 -1.68
CA GLU A 149 3.81 14.75 -0.33
C GLU A 149 5.01 13.82 -0.17
N GLU A 150 5.67 13.88 0.97
CA GLU A 150 6.75 12.96 1.32
C GLU A 150 6.35 12.14 2.53
N GLN A 151 6.35 10.83 2.37
CA GLN A 151 6.06 9.88 3.43
C GLN A 151 7.29 9.05 3.73
N ALA A 152 7.64 8.94 5.00
CA ALA A 152 8.67 8.03 5.49
C ALA A 152 8.16 7.31 6.73
N GLY A 153 8.43 6.04 6.84
CA GLY A 153 7.91 5.22 7.93
C GLY A 153 8.80 4.04 8.28
N VAL A 154 8.61 3.59 9.51
CA VAL A 154 9.11 2.29 10.00
C VAL A 154 7.90 1.40 10.17
N PHE A 155 7.98 0.17 9.72
CA PHE A 155 6.89 -0.78 9.90
C PHE A 155 7.36 -2.07 10.57
N LEU A 156 6.46 -2.68 11.31
CA LEU A 156 6.59 -4.03 11.86
C LEU A 156 5.29 -4.79 11.57
N ASN A 157 5.37 -5.86 10.80
CA ASN A 157 4.25 -6.77 10.60
C ASN A 157 4.53 -8.08 11.32
N VAL A 158 3.58 -8.54 12.12
CA VAL A 158 3.64 -9.82 12.84
C VAL A 158 2.58 -10.74 12.25
N ARG A 159 2.96 -11.99 11.98
CA ARG A 159 2.07 -13.04 11.47
C ARG A 159 1.77 -14.03 12.60
N PHE A 160 0.54 -14.33 12.80
CA PHE A 160 0.04 -15.26 13.80
C PHE A 160 -0.37 -16.59 13.18
#